data_b31c5cdf253f6e3de90d4bde5b29a7a1
#
_entry.id   b31c5cdf253f6e3de90d4bde5b29a7a1
#
_cell.length_a   1.000
_cell.length_b   1.000
_cell.length_c   1.000
_cell.angle_alpha   90.00
_cell.angle_beta   90.00
_cell.angle_gamma   90.00
#
_symmetry.space_group_name_H-M   'P 1'
#
loop_
_entity.id
_entity.type
_entity.pdbx_description
1 polymer ?
#
loop_
_entity_poly.entity_id
_entity_poly.type
_entity_poly.pdbx_seq_one_letter_code
_entity_poly.pdbx_strand_id
1 'polypeptide(L)'
;MKRKKTEHFSETWFFKWILNNQAVVAFFILLLVGLTVLIFTKISPIFSPVIQFMTIIMLPLVISMLLYYLIKPLVLLVERTGLNRTMSILVIYAILGLLLVWGISTAIPSLQNQILILIRNAPSYIARANSETERWINLPILSNFHGDLESMLSDFSARMVNYAENFSSSALTWVGTFASTVARVTVAIILAPFILFYLLRDSQKMKHSFVSALPTRFRETTVRMLSDINSQLEGYVQGQVTVAIVVAIMFCIMFKIVGLRYGMTFGIMAGFLNMVPYLGSFLAMVPVVIMGLVQGPAMLIKVLIIFVIEQTIEGRFVSPLVLGNKLSIHPITIMFILLTAGSLYGVWGVLLGIPIYASVKVIVKDIFDWYRSVSNLYQDDIEIKGQKYDVK
;
A
#
# COMPACT_ATOMS: atom_id res chain seq x y z
N MET A 1 -10.76 -80.30 -13.09
CA MET A 1 -11.05 -78.92 -12.66
C MET A 1 -9.99 -77.95 -13.21
N LYS A 2 -10.33 -77.24 -14.33
CA LYS A 2 -9.42 -76.26 -14.95
C LYS A 2 -9.44 -74.97 -14.11
N ARG A 3 -8.32 -74.61 -13.46
CA ARG A 3 -8.15 -73.31 -12.82
C ARG A 3 -8.23 -72.19 -13.88
N LYS A 4 -9.25 -71.36 -13.84
CA LYS A 4 -9.29 -70.06 -14.59
C LYS A 4 -8.08 -69.22 -14.13
N LYS A 5 -7.14 -69.03 -15.07
CA LYS A 5 -6.09 -67.96 -14.90
C LYS A 5 -6.81 -66.65 -14.79
N THR A 6 -6.74 -66.04 -13.63
CA THR A 6 -7.11 -64.62 -13.47
C THR A 6 -6.08 -63.85 -14.27
N GLU A 7 -6.48 -63.33 -15.43
CA GLU A 7 -5.65 -62.42 -16.21
C GLU A 7 -5.36 -61.21 -15.32
N HIS A 8 -4.09 -60.94 -15.03
CA HIS A 8 -3.68 -59.76 -14.33
C HIS A 8 -4.10 -58.56 -15.19
N PHE A 9 -4.74 -57.54 -14.57
CA PHE A 9 -5.22 -56.30 -15.23
C PHE A 9 -4.12 -55.62 -16.05
N SER A 10 -2.83 -55.78 -15.63
CA SER A 10 -1.63 -55.32 -16.32
C SER A 10 -1.32 -56.03 -17.66
N GLU A 11 -1.94 -57.20 -17.94
CA GLU A 11 -1.73 -57.96 -19.18
C GLU A 11 -2.78 -57.66 -20.27
N THR A 12 -3.83 -56.92 -19.95
CA THR A 12 -4.88 -56.53 -20.89
C THR A 12 -4.32 -55.62 -21.99
N TRP A 13 -4.81 -55.75 -23.20
CA TRP A 13 -4.46 -54.93 -24.38
C TRP A 13 -4.62 -53.44 -24.05
N PHE A 14 -5.64 -53.05 -23.30
CA PHE A 14 -5.93 -51.68 -22.85
C PHE A 14 -4.78 -51.13 -22.03
N PHE A 15 -4.25 -51.89 -21.07
CA PHE A 15 -3.14 -51.44 -20.23
C PHE A 15 -1.85 -51.22 -21.04
N LYS A 16 -1.51 -52.17 -21.94
CA LYS A 16 -0.28 -52.10 -22.73
C LYS A 16 -0.29 -51.00 -23.79
N TRP A 17 -1.45 -50.74 -24.40
CA TRP A 17 -1.55 -49.83 -25.54
C TRP A 17 -1.92 -48.40 -25.15
N ILE A 18 -2.71 -48.19 -24.08
CA ILE A 18 -3.22 -46.90 -23.67
C ILE A 18 -2.48 -46.38 -22.42
N LEU A 19 -2.44 -47.16 -21.35
CA LEU A 19 -1.85 -46.67 -20.07
C LEU A 19 -0.32 -46.71 -20.03
N ASN A 20 0.32 -47.56 -20.86
CA ASN A 20 1.80 -47.62 -20.92
C ASN A 20 2.39 -46.67 -21.97
N ASN A 21 1.57 -45.95 -22.73
CA ASN A 21 2.02 -44.95 -23.69
C ASN A 21 2.06 -43.57 -23.02
N GLN A 22 3.28 -43.03 -22.81
CA GLN A 22 3.48 -41.75 -22.16
C GLN A 22 2.71 -40.59 -22.83
N ALA A 23 2.59 -40.62 -24.18
CA ALA A 23 1.83 -39.61 -24.91
C ALA A 23 0.34 -39.67 -24.63
N VAL A 24 -0.24 -40.88 -24.51
CA VAL A 24 -1.66 -41.10 -24.19
C VAL A 24 -1.94 -40.69 -22.74
N VAL A 25 -1.05 -41.06 -21.82
CA VAL A 25 -1.16 -40.63 -20.41
C VAL A 25 -1.08 -39.12 -20.27
N ALA A 26 -0.12 -38.48 -20.96
CA ALA A 26 0.01 -37.01 -20.96
C ALA A 26 -1.25 -36.34 -21.54
N PHE A 27 -1.81 -36.88 -22.64
CA PHE A 27 -3.06 -36.37 -23.20
C PHE A 27 -4.25 -36.52 -22.24
N PHE A 28 -4.38 -37.68 -21.58
CA PHE A 28 -5.42 -37.90 -20.57
C PHE A 28 -5.28 -36.94 -19.37
N ILE A 29 -4.06 -36.72 -18.88
CA ILE A 29 -3.79 -35.74 -17.79
C ILE A 29 -4.20 -34.33 -18.25
N LEU A 30 -3.82 -33.94 -19.46
CA LEU A 30 -4.16 -32.62 -20.01
C LEU A 30 -5.68 -32.46 -20.20
N LEU A 31 -6.36 -33.51 -20.66
CA LEU A 31 -7.82 -33.56 -20.79
C LEU A 31 -8.51 -33.47 -19.43
N LEU A 32 -8.02 -34.22 -18.42
CA LEU A 32 -8.53 -34.13 -17.04
C LEU A 32 -8.32 -32.75 -16.44
N VAL A 33 -7.16 -32.12 -16.64
CA VAL A 33 -6.90 -30.77 -16.21
C VAL A 33 -7.84 -29.79 -16.91
N GLY A 34 -8.00 -29.89 -18.22
CA GLY A 34 -8.94 -29.06 -18.99
C GLY A 34 -10.39 -29.22 -18.51
N LEU A 35 -10.82 -30.45 -18.30
CA LEU A 35 -12.17 -30.77 -17.79
C LEU A 35 -12.35 -30.21 -16.35
N THR A 36 -11.34 -30.35 -15.51
CA THR A 36 -11.36 -29.80 -14.16
C THR A 36 -11.50 -28.27 -14.20
N VAL A 37 -10.73 -27.58 -15.04
CA VAL A 37 -10.84 -26.13 -15.25
C VAL A 37 -12.24 -25.74 -15.74
N LEU A 38 -12.78 -26.47 -16.72
CA LEU A 38 -14.15 -26.23 -17.22
C LEU A 38 -15.21 -26.44 -16.15
N ILE A 39 -15.09 -27.48 -15.33
CA ILE A 39 -16.00 -27.69 -14.18
C ILE A 39 -15.89 -26.54 -13.19
N PHE A 40 -14.68 -26.14 -12.81
CA PHE A 40 -14.47 -25.02 -11.90
C PHE A 40 -15.04 -23.70 -12.42
N THR A 41 -14.88 -23.40 -13.72
CA THR A 41 -15.46 -22.20 -14.34
C THR A 41 -16.99 -22.25 -14.36
N LYS A 42 -17.60 -23.41 -14.56
CA LYS A 42 -19.06 -23.59 -14.52
C LYS A 42 -19.65 -23.55 -13.10
N ILE A 43 -18.87 -24.00 -12.10
CA ILE A 43 -19.28 -23.98 -10.69
C ILE A 43 -19.00 -22.60 -10.06
N SER A 44 -18.06 -21.82 -10.60
CA SER A 44 -17.66 -20.50 -10.11
C SER A 44 -18.85 -19.56 -9.79
N PRO A 45 -19.94 -19.46 -10.58
CA PRO A 45 -21.08 -18.62 -10.26
C PRO A 45 -21.81 -19.00 -8.96
N ILE A 46 -21.72 -20.26 -8.54
CA ILE A 46 -22.31 -20.73 -7.27
C ILE A 46 -21.60 -20.10 -6.08
N PHE A 47 -20.28 -19.84 -6.21
CA PHE A 47 -19.50 -19.18 -5.17
C PHE A 47 -19.58 -17.64 -5.22
N SER A 48 -20.19 -17.06 -6.27
CA SER A 48 -20.30 -15.61 -6.46
C SER A 48 -20.91 -14.90 -5.22
N PRO A 49 -22.00 -15.39 -4.58
CA PRO A 49 -22.55 -14.73 -3.39
C PRO A 49 -21.59 -14.74 -2.21
N VAL A 50 -20.81 -15.82 -2.04
CA VAL A 50 -19.81 -15.93 -0.96
C VAL A 50 -18.65 -14.99 -1.23
N ILE A 51 -18.16 -14.92 -2.47
CA ILE A 51 -17.10 -14.00 -2.87
C ILE A 51 -17.54 -12.55 -2.70
N GLN A 52 -18.76 -12.22 -3.12
CA GLN A 52 -19.33 -10.87 -2.93
C GLN A 52 -19.46 -10.51 -1.46
N PHE A 53 -19.96 -11.40 -0.63
CA PHE A 53 -20.02 -11.23 0.81
C PHE A 53 -18.64 -10.98 1.42
N MET A 54 -17.63 -11.79 1.06
CA MET A 54 -16.26 -11.59 1.50
C MET A 54 -15.73 -10.22 1.05
N THR A 55 -15.97 -9.82 -0.18
CA THR A 55 -15.51 -8.53 -0.73
C THR A 55 -16.12 -7.35 0.03
N ILE A 56 -17.42 -7.42 0.38
CA ILE A 56 -18.11 -6.36 1.11
C ILE A 56 -17.56 -6.22 2.54
N ILE A 57 -17.27 -7.34 3.22
CA ILE A 57 -16.80 -7.32 4.62
C ILE A 57 -15.30 -7.05 4.70
N MET A 58 -14.52 -7.47 3.71
CA MET A 58 -13.07 -7.36 3.75
C MET A 58 -12.61 -5.90 3.87
N LEU A 59 -13.22 -4.99 3.12
CA LEU A 59 -12.83 -3.57 3.14
C LEU A 59 -13.00 -2.93 4.53
N PRO A 60 -14.19 -2.98 5.19
CA PRO A 60 -14.33 -2.42 6.54
C PRO A 60 -13.45 -3.14 7.57
N LEU A 61 -13.24 -4.44 7.43
CA LEU A 61 -12.40 -5.20 8.34
C LEU A 61 -10.93 -4.77 8.25
N VAL A 62 -10.41 -4.60 7.04
CA VAL A 62 -9.03 -4.15 6.82
C VAL A 62 -8.83 -2.71 7.30
N ILE A 63 -9.76 -1.80 6.99
CA ILE A 63 -9.73 -0.42 7.50
C ILE A 63 -9.71 -0.43 9.03
N SER A 64 -10.59 -1.21 9.66
CA SER A 64 -10.66 -1.33 11.12
C SER A 64 -9.37 -1.89 11.72
N MET A 65 -8.74 -2.83 11.05
CA MET A 65 -7.48 -3.43 11.50
C MET A 65 -6.31 -2.43 11.42
N LEU A 66 -6.23 -1.64 10.36
CA LEU A 66 -5.24 -0.56 10.26
C LEU A 66 -5.45 0.50 11.35
N LEU A 67 -6.69 0.94 11.53
CA LEU A 67 -7.06 1.89 12.58
C LEU A 67 -6.84 1.31 13.97
N TYR A 68 -7.05 0.00 14.17
CA TYR A 68 -6.75 -0.68 15.43
C TYR A 68 -5.30 -0.52 15.83
N TYR A 69 -4.36 -0.77 14.91
CA TYR A 69 -2.93 -0.62 15.21
C TYR A 69 -2.53 0.82 15.51
N LEU A 70 -3.18 1.79 14.86
CA LEU A 70 -2.93 3.20 15.08
C LEU A 70 -3.51 3.70 16.41
N ILE A 71 -4.74 3.28 16.73
CA ILE A 71 -5.52 3.81 17.87
C ILE A 71 -5.21 3.07 19.17
N LYS A 72 -4.87 1.79 19.11
CA LYS A 72 -4.54 0.95 20.27
C LYS A 72 -3.58 1.61 21.26
N PRO A 73 -2.42 2.18 20.86
CA PRO A 73 -1.52 2.86 21.81
C PRO A 73 -2.15 4.07 22.48
N LEU A 74 -3.02 4.80 21.77
CA LEU A 74 -3.73 5.96 22.34
C LEU A 74 -4.74 5.52 23.41
N VAL A 75 -5.47 4.44 23.14
CA VAL A 75 -6.40 3.84 24.12
C VAL A 75 -5.66 3.39 25.37
N LEU A 76 -4.49 2.73 25.21
CA LEU A 76 -3.67 2.31 26.34
C LEU A 76 -3.13 3.49 27.17
N LEU A 77 -2.83 4.62 26.53
CA LEU A 77 -2.44 5.84 27.25
C LEU A 77 -3.58 6.39 28.10
N VAL A 78 -4.80 6.40 27.57
CA VAL A 78 -5.99 6.86 28.30
C VAL A 78 -6.37 5.86 29.40
N GLU A 79 -6.22 4.54 29.20
CA GLU A 79 -6.43 3.53 30.26
C GLU A 79 -5.51 3.75 31.48
N ARG A 80 -4.27 4.23 31.25
CA ARG A 80 -3.34 4.56 32.35
C ARG A 80 -3.82 5.66 33.28
N THR A 81 -4.80 6.49 32.86
CA THR A 81 -5.42 7.51 33.73
C THR A 81 -6.46 6.93 34.70
N GLY A 82 -6.70 5.62 34.69
CA GLY A 82 -7.64 4.93 35.57
C GLY A 82 -9.02 4.69 34.94
N LEU A 83 -9.25 5.06 33.70
CA LEU A 83 -10.47 4.78 32.99
C LEU A 83 -10.54 3.31 32.56
N ASN A 84 -11.75 2.72 32.60
CA ASN A 84 -11.94 1.39 32.07
C ASN A 84 -11.80 1.38 30.54
N ARG A 85 -11.51 0.20 29.96
CA ARG A 85 -11.21 0.04 28.54
C ARG A 85 -12.29 0.61 27.62
N THR A 86 -13.57 0.38 27.94
CA THR A 86 -14.69 0.86 27.13
C THR A 86 -14.77 2.40 27.12
N MET A 87 -14.59 3.02 28.30
CA MET A 87 -14.59 4.48 28.39
C MET A 87 -13.37 5.10 27.66
N SER A 88 -12.19 4.49 27.79
CA SER A 88 -11.01 4.93 27.05
C SER A 88 -11.20 4.92 25.54
N ILE A 89 -11.86 3.87 25.01
CA ILE A 89 -12.20 3.79 23.57
C ILE A 89 -13.18 4.90 23.18
N LEU A 90 -14.24 5.13 23.98
CA LEU A 90 -15.24 6.17 23.69
C LEU A 90 -14.64 7.58 23.73
N VAL A 91 -13.74 7.87 24.68
CA VAL A 91 -13.02 9.14 24.75
C VAL A 91 -12.18 9.35 23.50
N ILE A 92 -11.40 8.35 23.08
CA ILE A 92 -10.61 8.44 21.85
C ILE A 92 -11.50 8.61 20.61
N TYR A 93 -12.62 7.91 20.53
CA TYR A 93 -13.60 8.08 19.44
C TYR A 93 -14.16 9.49 19.40
N ALA A 94 -14.51 10.07 20.55
CA ALA A 94 -15.00 11.44 20.63
C ALA A 94 -13.94 12.44 20.15
N ILE A 95 -12.68 12.29 20.60
CA ILE A 95 -11.57 13.14 20.18
C ILE A 95 -11.34 13.01 18.67
N LEU A 96 -11.24 11.78 18.15
CA LEU A 96 -11.04 11.55 16.72
C LEU A 96 -12.21 12.05 15.87
N GLY A 97 -13.46 11.86 16.34
CA GLY A 97 -14.65 12.38 15.68
C GLY A 97 -14.64 13.90 15.60
N LEU A 98 -14.29 14.59 16.70
CA LEU A 98 -14.16 16.04 16.73
C LEU A 98 -13.03 16.52 15.79
N LEU A 99 -11.86 15.85 15.81
CA LEU A 99 -10.75 16.16 14.91
C LEU A 99 -11.12 15.95 13.44
N LEU A 100 -11.87 14.88 13.12
CA LEU A 100 -12.36 14.63 11.77
C LEU A 100 -13.35 15.71 11.30
N VAL A 101 -14.33 16.06 12.13
CA VAL A 101 -15.29 17.12 11.81
C VAL A 101 -14.56 18.45 11.61
N TRP A 102 -13.66 18.81 12.53
CA TRP A 102 -12.86 20.02 12.41
C TRP A 102 -11.96 20.01 11.15
N GLY A 103 -11.26 18.90 10.89
CA GLY A 103 -10.40 18.75 9.73
C GLY A 103 -11.18 18.82 8.40
N ILE A 104 -12.32 18.15 8.32
CA ILE A 104 -13.19 18.19 7.14
C ILE A 104 -13.72 19.60 6.91
N SER A 105 -14.22 20.27 7.96
CA SER A 105 -14.83 21.58 7.84
C SER A 105 -13.82 22.71 7.53
N THR A 106 -12.56 22.54 7.87
CA THR A 106 -11.52 23.57 7.66
C THR A 106 -10.57 23.24 6.51
N ALA A 107 -10.06 22.00 6.46
CA ALA A 107 -9.04 21.62 5.49
C ALA A 107 -9.63 21.45 4.07
N ILE A 108 -10.81 20.82 3.93
CA ILE A 108 -11.41 20.59 2.60
C ILE A 108 -11.73 21.89 1.88
N PRO A 109 -12.45 22.87 2.47
CA PRO A 109 -12.71 24.15 1.80
C PRO A 109 -11.44 24.94 1.50
N SER A 110 -10.44 24.89 2.43
CA SER A 110 -9.16 25.53 2.20
C SER A 110 -8.42 24.93 1.01
N LEU A 111 -8.35 23.61 0.92
CA LEU A 111 -7.75 22.88 -0.21
C LEU A 111 -8.48 23.16 -1.53
N GLN A 112 -9.82 23.11 -1.52
CA GLN A 112 -10.63 23.41 -2.70
C GLN A 112 -10.36 24.84 -3.20
N ASN A 113 -10.38 25.82 -2.33
CA ASN A 113 -10.09 27.20 -2.68
C ASN A 113 -8.66 27.36 -3.24
N GLN A 114 -7.67 26.72 -2.65
CA GLN A 114 -6.29 26.79 -3.14
C GLN A 114 -6.13 26.11 -4.50
N ILE A 115 -6.76 24.96 -4.72
CA ILE A 115 -6.77 24.27 -6.02
C ILE A 115 -7.48 25.13 -7.09
N LEU A 116 -8.64 25.70 -6.76
CA LEU A 116 -9.38 26.58 -7.68
C LEU A 116 -8.58 27.84 -8.02
N ILE A 117 -7.89 28.46 -7.06
CA ILE A 117 -7.00 29.59 -7.31
C ILE A 117 -5.82 29.20 -8.20
N LEU A 118 -5.23 28.03 -7.95
CA LEU A 118 -4.16 27.49 -8.77
C LEU A 118 -4.62 27.28 -10.23
N ILE A 119 -5.77 26.64 -10.43
CA ILE A 119 -6.35 26.40 -11.75
C ILE A 119 -6.70 27.72 -12.47
N ARG A 120 -7.38 28.63 -11.80
CA ARG A 120 -7.79 29.92 -12.38
C ARG A 120 -6.59 30.77 -12.78
N ASN A 121 -5.52 30.72 -12.00
CA ASN A 121 -4.33 31.52 -12.26
C ASN A 121 -3.26 30.74 -13.07
N ALA A 122 -3.49 29.48 -13.42
CA ALA A 122 -2.54 28.70 -14.20
C ALA A 122 -2.08 29.39 -15.49
N PRO A 123 -2.96 29.98 -16.32
CA PRO A 123 -2.51 30.71 -17.53
C PRO A 123 -1.58 31.87 -17.22
N SER A 124 -1.89 32.67 -16.17
CA SER A 124 -1.06 33.81 -15.77
C SER A 124 0.29 33.36 -15.16
N TYR A 125 0.30 32.22 -14.52
CA TYR A 125 1.50 31.63 -13.97
C TYR A 125 2.42 31.11 -15.08
N ILE A 126 1.86 30.45 -16.09
CA ILE A 126 2.61 29.99 -17.26
C ILE A 126 3.19 31.17 -18.02
N ALA A 127 2.40 32.23 -18.24
CA ALA A 127 2.88 33.46 -18.90
C ALA A 127 4.05 34.10 -18.13
N ARG A 128 3.98 34.16 -16.80
CA ARG A 128 5.09 34.65 -15.97
C ARG A 128 6.30 33.72 -15.99
N ALA A 129 6.10 32.41 -15.94
CA ALA A 129 7.18 31.44 -16.06
C ALA A 129 7.92 31.62 -17.41
N ASN A 130 7.19 31.78 -18.50
CA ASN A 130 7.77 32.02 -19.82
C ASN A 130 8.59 33.32 -19.83
N SER A 131 8.03 34.45 -19.34
CA SER A 131 8.73 35.71 -19.32
C SER A 131 9.97 35.76 -18.45
N GLU A 132 9.94 35.09 -17.30
CA GLU A 132 11.12 34.95 -16.45
C GLU A 132 12.17 34.02 -17.07
N THR A 133 11.73 32.97 -17.75
CA THR A 133 12.65 32.05 -18.43
C THR A 133 13.32 32.71 -19.63
N GLU A 134 12.60 33.53 -20.43
CA GLU A 134 13.20 34.33 -21.49
C GLU A 134 14.29 35.26 -20.94
N ARG A 135 14.11 35.85 -19.75
CA ARG A 135 15.14 36.64 -19.08
C ARG A 135 16.38 35.86 -18.76
N TRP A 136 16.23 34.59 -18.32
CA TRP A 136 17.35 33.72 -17.94
C TRP A 136 18.07 33.15 -19.15
N ILE A 137 17.34 32.78 -20.20
CA ILE A 137 17.91 32.31 -21.47
C ILE A 137 18.78 33.40 -22.10
N ASN A 138 18.40 34.67 -21.97
CA ASN A 138 19.15 35.82 -22.50
C ASN A 138 20.40 36.19 -21.66
N LEU A 139 20.75 35.41 -20.61
CA LEU A 139 22.03 35.58 -19.92
C LEU A 139 23.21 35.09 -20.75
N PRO A 140 24.34 35.85 -20.81
CA PRO A 140 25.49 35.50 -21.67
C PRO A 140 26.07 34.11 -21.43
N ILE A 141 25.86 33.54 -20.25
CA ILE A 141 26.34 32.22 -19.84
C ILE A 141 25.61 31.06 -20.57
N LEU A 142 24.35 31.30 -20.97
CA LEU A 142 23.46 30.26 -21.55
C LEU A 142 23.31 30.43 -23.07
N SER A 143 24.00 31.36 -23.67
CA SER A 143 23.88 31.69 -25.11
C SER A 143 24.13 30.50 -26.06
N ASN A 144 24.91 29.52 -25.66
CA ASN A 144 25.20 28.33 -26.47
C ASN A 144 24.10 27.26 -26.47
N PHE A 145 23.10 27.38 -25.57
CA PHE A 145 21.99 26.42 -25.41
C PHE A 145 20.63 27.03 -25.74
N HIS A 146 20.58 28.21 -26.34
CA HIS A 146 19.34 28.97 -26.62
C HIS A 146 18.29 28.16 -27.37
N GLY A 147 18.64 27.50 -28.45
CA GLY A 147 17.67 26.80 -29.29
C GLY A 147 17.04 25.56 -28.65
N ASP A 148 17.86 24.79 -27.93
CA ASP A 148 17.40 23.56 -27.25
C ASP A 148 16.55 23.88 -26.02
N LEU A 149 16.96 24.89 -25.24
CA LEU A 149 16.20 25.33 -24.07
C LEU A 149 14.86 25.99 -24.44
N GLU A 150 14.83 26.80 -25.48
CA GLU A 150 13.59 27.47 -25.97
C GLU A 150 12.58 26.44 -26.49
N SER A 151 13.01 25.44 -27.24
CA SER A 151 12.16 24.35 -27.72
C SER A 151 11.65 23.47 -26.56
N MET A 152 12.51 23.10 -25.62
CA MET A 152 12.12 22.33 -24.43
C MET A 152 11.11 23.07 -23.54
N LEU A 153 11.28 24.39 -23.40
CA LEU A 153 10.41 25.22 -22.57
C LEU A 153 9.07 25.53 -23.23
N SER A 154 9.05 25.76 -24.55
CA SER A 154 7.81 25.92 -25.30
C SER A 154 6.98 24.62 -25.28
N ASP A 155 7.61 23.48 -25.52
CA ASP A 155 6.98 22.18 -25.42
C ASP A 155 6.48 21.87 -23.98
N PHE A 156 7.28 22.20 -22.97
CA PHE A 156 6.90 22.04 -21.57
C PHE A 156 5.72 22.95 -21.20
N SER A 157 5.75 24.22 -21.64
CA SER A 157 4.66 25.18 -21.40
C SER A 157 3.36 24.73 -22.08
N ALA A 158 3.41 24.31 -23.34
CA ALA A 158 2.25 23.81 -24.06
C ALA A 158 1.65 22.56 -23.41
N ARG A 159 2.51 21.63 -22.99
CA ARG A 159 2.08 20.45 -22.21
C ARG A 159 1.48 20.83 -20.88
N MET A 160 2.05 21.80 -20.15
CA MET A 160 1.52 22.26 -18.86
C MET A 160 0.15 22.92 -18.99
N VAL A 161 -0.09 23.73 -20.05
CA VAL A 161 -1.42 24.29 -20.34
C VAL A 161 -2.42 23.17 -20.57
N ASN A 162 -2.10 22.22 -21.44
CA ASN A 162 -2.95 21.08 -21.73
C ASN A 162 -3.20 20.21 -20.48
N TYR A 163 -2.17 20.01 -19.64
CA TYR A 163 -2.34 19.30 -18.36
C TYR A 163 -3.21 20.09 -17.38
N ALA A 164 -3.07 21.42 -17.30
CA ALA A 164 -3.90 22.25 -16.42
C ALA A 164 -5.37 22.27 -16.85
N GLU A 165 -5.65 22.35 -18.16
CA GLU A 165 -7.00 22.25 -18.70
C GLU A 165 -7.62 20.86 -18.50
N ASN A 166 -6.87 19.80 -18.80
CA ASN A 166 -7.28 18.42 -18.56
C ASN A 166 -7.42 18.12 -17.06
N PHE A 167 -6.57 18.69 -16.22
CA PHE A 167 -6.67 18.55 -14.77
C PHE A 167 -7.90 19.27 -14.21
N SER A 168 -8.24 20.46 -14.76
CA SER A 168 -9.44 21.19 -14.35
C SER A 168 -10.71 20.41 -14.65
N SER A 169 -10.85 19.86 -15.87
CA SER A 169 -11.99 19.01 -16.24
C SER A 169 -12.00 17.69 -15.49
N SER A 170 -10.83 17.08 -15.32
CA SER A 170 -10.67 15.83 -14.56
C SER A 170 -10.90 16.05 -13.07
N ALA A 171 -10.50 17.18 -12.47
CA ALA A 171 -10.74 17.48 -11.07
C ALA A 171 -12.23 17.56 -10.72
N LEU A 172 -13.04 18.18 -11.60
CA LEU A 172 -14.50 18.22 -11.43
C LEU A 172 -15.12 16.82 -11.54
N THR A 173 -14.65 16.02 -12.51
CA THR A 173 -15.05 14.62 -12.66
C THR A 173 -14.58 13.78 -11.46
N TRP A 174 -13.38 14.05 -10.97
CA TRP A 174 -12.82 13.36 -9.79
C TRP A 174 -13.60 13.67 -8.51
N VAL A 175 -14.04 14.91 -8.31
CA VAL A 175 -14.93 15.26 -7.18
C VAL A 175 -16.26 14.52 -7.28
N GLY A 176 -16.86 14.42 -8.46
CA GLY A 176 -18.08 13.63 -8.69
C GLY A 176 -17.86 12.13 -8.47
N THR A 177 -16.74 11.60 -8.96
CA THR A 177 -16.34 10.19 -8.78
C THR A 177 -15.99 9.90 -7.32
N PHE A 178 -15.33 10.82 -6.63
CA PHE A 178 -15.05 10.72 -5.20
C PHE A 178 -16.34 10.68 -4.38
N ALA A 179 -17.30 11.56 -4.65
CA ALA A 179 -18.61 11.55 -4.00
C ALA A 179 -19.35 10.22 -4.21
N SER A 180 -19.33 9.67 -5.44
CA SER A 180 -19.93 8.38 -5.76
C SER A 180 -19.17 7.21 -5.11
N THR A 181 -17.86 7.31 -4.99
CA THR A 181 -17.02 6.31 -4.31
C THR A 181 -17.28 6.34 -2.80
N VAL A 182 -17.38 7.53 -2.20
CA VAL A 182 -17.79 7.69 -0.79
C VAL A 182 -19.16 7.06 -0.56
N ALA A 183 -20.12 7.27 -1.46
CA ALA A 183 -21.43 6.63 -1.37
C ALA A 183 -21.37 5.09 -1.44
N ARG A 184 -20.48 4.52 -2.28
CA ARG A 184 -20.25 3.06 -2.34
C ARG A 184 -19.53 2.52 -1.10
N VAL A 185 -18.66 3.31 -0.49
CA VAL A 185 -17.89 2.95 0.72
C VAL A 185 -18.66 3.28 2.01
N THR A 186 -19.87 3.86 1.90
CA THR A 186 -20.70 4.24 3.08
C THR A 186 -20.87 3.06 4.05
N VAL A 187 -21.13 1.86 3.54
CA VAL A 187 -21.23 0.66 4.38
C VAL A 187 -19.93 0.39 5.14
N ALA A 188 -18.78 0.53 4.47
CA ALA A 188 -17.49 0.33 5.11
C ALA A 188 -17.19 1.44 6.13
N ILE A 189 -17.54 2.69 5.84
CA ILE A 189 -17.37 3.83 6.75
C ILE A 189 -18.22 3.67 8.00
N ILE A 190 -19.44 3.13 7.88
CA ILE A 190 -20.31 2.88 9.03
C ILE A 190 -19.86 1.64 9.80
N LEU A 191 -19.50 0.54 9.12
CA LEU A 191 -19.12 -0.71 9.77
C LEU A 191 -17.73 -0.66 10.40
N ALA A 192 -16.79 0.08 9.80
CA ALA A 192 -15.42 0.12 10.30
C ALA A 192 -15.31 0.60 11.78
N PRO A 193 -15.97 1.66 12.23
CA PRO A 193 -15.94 2.05 13.63
C PRO A 193 -16.53 0.99 14.57
N PHE A 194 -17.59 0.27 14.17
CA PHE A 194 -18.13 -0.81 14.98
C PHE A 194 -17.15 -1.98 15.10
N ILE A 195 -16.59 -2.43 13.99
CA ILE A 195 -15.59 -3.50 14.00
C ILE A 195 -14.37 -3.08 14.82
N LEU A 196 -13.89 -1.86 14.63
CA LEU A 196 -12.77 -1.30 15.38
C LEU A 196 -13.05 -1.26 16.90
N PHE A 197 -14.26 -0.86 17.30
CA PHE A 197 -14.65 -0.87 18.71
C PHE A 197 -14.50 -2.28 19.31
N TYR A 198 -15.03 -3.31 18.65
CA TYR A 198 -14.90 -4.68 19.12
C TYR A 198 -13.47 -5.20 19.07
N LEU A 199 -12.69 -4.85 18.04
CA LEU A 199 -11.27 -5.16 17.98
C LEU A 199 -10.50 -4.54 19.15
N LEU A 200 -10.77 -3.27 19.48
CA LEU A 200 -10.13 -2.60 20.61
C LEU A 200 -10.58 -3.17 21.95
N ARG A 201 -11.88 -3.50 22.12
CA ARG A 201 -12.43 -3.98 23.37
C ARG A 201 -12.14 -5.45 23.64
N ASP A 202 -12.37 -6.30 22.66
CA ASP A 202 -12.47 -7.75 22.85
C ASP A 202 -11.39 -8.56 22.09
N SER A 203 -10.28 -7.94 21.63
CA SER A 203 -9.22 -8.59 20.82
C SER A 203 -8.70 -9.90 21.44
N GLN A 204 -8.54 -9.94 22.76
CA GLN A 204 -8.06 -11.14 23.46
C GLN A 204 -9.09 -12.28 23.45
N LYS A 205 -10.38 -11.95 23.62
CA LYS A 205 -11.46 -12.94 23.55
C LYS A 205 -11.60 -13.51 22.15
N MET A 206 -11.50 -12.64 21.12
CA MET A 206 -11.54 -13.06 19.72
C MET A 206 -10.38 -14.00 19.38
N LYS A 207 -9.15 -13.65 19.81
CA LYS A 207 -7.97 -14.51 19.65
C LYS A 207 -8.17 -15.87 20.33
N HIS A 208 -8.65 -15.86 21.58
CA HIS A 208 -8.90 -17.09 22.33
C HIS A 208 -9.96 -17.97 21.66
N SER A 209 -11.09 -17.39 21.25
CA SER A 209 -12.17 -18.12 20.58
C SER A 209 -11.71 -18.74 19.26
N PHE A 210 -10.92 -18.00 18.47
CA PHE A 210 -10.36 -18.52 17.23
C PHE A 210 -9.41 -19.69 17.47
N VAL A 211 -8.47 -19.53 18.42
CA VAL A 211 -7.48 -20.58 18.74
C VAL A 211 -8.15 -21.81 19.37
N SER A 212 -9.19 -21.63 20.21
CA SER A 212 -9.90 -22.75 20.85
C SER A 212 -10.68 -23.62 19.85
N ALA A 213 -11.12 -23.05 18.72
CA ALA A 213 -11.79 -23.77 17.64
C ALA A 213 -10.85 -24.68 16.83
N LEU A 214 -9.52 -24.48 16.97
CA LEU A 214 -8.53 -25.28 16.27
C LEU A 214 -8.19 -26.57 17.04
N PRO A 215 -7.80 -27.66 16.31
CA PRO A 215 -7.26 -28.85 16.94
C PRO A 215 -6.04 -28.50 17.80
N THR A 216 -5.89 -29.16 18.95
CA THR A 216 -4.84 -28.87 19.95
C THR A 216 -3.43 -28.86 19.37
N ARG A 217 -3.15 -29.73 18.40
CA ARG A 217 -1.85 -29.85 17.72
C ARG A 217 -1.43 -28.57 16.99
N PHE A 218 -2.38 -27.78 16.46
CA PHE A 218 -2.10 -26.58 15.67
C PHE A 218 -2.16 -25.28 16.49
N ARG A 219 -2.65 -25.33 17.74
CA ARG A 219 -2.89 -24.13 18.55
C ARG A 219 -1.63 -23.31 18.78
N GLU A 220 -0.55 -23.94 19.22
CA GLU A 220 0.71 -23.27 19.55
C GLU A 220 1.31 -22.58 18.30
N THR A 221 1.41 -23.31 17.18
CA THR A 221 1.92 -22.77 15.92
C THR A 221 1.06 -21.61 15.44
N THR A 222 -0.28 -21.74 15.50
CA THR A 222 -1.19 -20.66 15.09
C THR A 222 -1.08 -19.44 16.01
N VAL A 223 -0.94 -19.61 17.32
CA VAL A 223 -0.77 -18.48 18.25
C VAL A 223 0.51 -17.73 17.95
N ARG A 224 1.61 -18.43 17.67
CA ARG A 224 2.91 -17.83 17.29
C ARG A 224 2.77 -17.08 15.99
N MET A 225 2.25 -17.71 14.93
CA MET A 225 2.04 -17.10 13.62
C MET A 225 1.16 -15.84 13.70
N LEU A 226 0.04 -15.89 14.41
CA LEU A 226 -0.83 -14.73 14.64
C LEU A 226 -0.12 -13.60 15.41
N SER A 227 0.73 -13.96 16.36
CA SER A 227 1.53 -12.99 17.12
C SER A 227 2.55 -12.29 16.23
N ASP A 228 3.23 -13.06 15.36
CA ASP A 228 4.23 -12.54 14.43
C ASP A 228 3.60 -11.63 13.37
N ILE A 229 2.48 -12.04 12.78
CA ILE A 229 1.70 -11.21 11.86
C ILE A 229 1.27 -9.92 12.57
N ASN A 230 0.69 -10.01 13.77
CA ASN A 230 0.25 -8.84 14.52
C ASN A 230 1.41 -7.87 14.82
N SER A 231 2.56 -8.39 15.26
CA SER A 231 3.75 -7.57 15.52
C SER A 231 4.28 -6.87 14.27
N GLN A 232 4.30 -7.57 13.14
CA GLN A 232 4.72 -7.00 11.85
C GLN A 232 3.78 -5.90 11.37
N LEU A 233 2.47 -6.15 11.42
CA LEU A 233 1.45 -5.16 11.02
C LEU A 233 1.44 -3.95 11.94
N GLU A 234 1.48 -4.15 13.26
CA GLU A 234 1.54 -3.08 14.26
C GLU A 234 2.79 -2.20 14.03
N GLY A 235 3.95 -2.84 13.87
CA GLY A 235 5.20 -2.13 13.61
C GLY A 235 5.21 -1.35 12.30
N TYR A 236 4.63 -1.93 11.23
CA TYR A 236 4.55 -1.25 9.95
C TYR A 236 3.59 -0.05 10.00
N VAL A 237 2.35 -0.26 10.45
CA VAL A 237 1.33 0.80 10.45
C VAL A 237 1.77 1.99 11.31
N GLN A 238 2.23 1.73 12.54
CA GLN A 238 2.71 2.78 13.42
C GLN A 238 3.96 3.47 12.88
N GLY A 239 4.89 2.69 12.35
CA GLY A 239 6.10 3.23 11.75
C GLY A 239 5.77 4.12 10.55
N GLN A 240 4.95 3.66 9.62
CA GLN A 240 4.62 4.41 8.41
C GLN A 240 3.87 5.71 8.71
N VAL A 241 2.93 5.69 9.66
CA VAL A 241 2.25 6.91 10.11
C VAL A 241 3.24 7.89 10.78
N THR A 242 4.18 7.37 11.57
CA THR A 242 5.22 8.21 12.18
C THR A 242 6.12 8.85 11.12
N VAL A 243 6.57 8.08 10.12
CA VAL A 243 7.33 8.62 8.98
C VAL A 243 6.52 9.70 8.26
N ALA A 244 5.25 9.43 7.95
CA ALA A 244 4.35 10.37 7.28
C ALA A 244 4.21 11.71 8.05
N ILE A 245 4.08 11.66 9.38
CA ILE A 245 4.01 12.85 10.23
C ILE A 245 5.35 13.63 10.21
N VAL A 246 6.47 12.93 10.34
CA VAL A 246 7.80 13.56 10.30
C VAL A 246 8.04 14.22 8.94
N VAL A 247 7.71 13.56 7.85
CA VAL A 247 7.82 14.09 6.48
C VAL A 247 6.92 15.33 6.30
N ALA A 248 5.67 15.29 6.81
CA ALA A 248 4.78 16.46 6.79
C ALA A 248 5.41 17.65 7.50
N ILE A 249 5.94 17.45 8.69
CA ILE A 249 6.58 18.51 9.49
C ILE A 249 7.82 19.04 8.77
N MET A 250 8.66 18.15 8.22
CA MET A 250 9.86 18.54 7.48
C MET A 250 9.52 19.40 6.28
N PHE A 251 8.60 18.97 5.41
CA PHE A 251 8.19 19.77 4.26
C PHE A 251 7.53 21.09 4.67
N CYS A 252 6.66 21.09 5.67
CA CYS A 252 6.04 22.33 6.17
C CYS A 252 7.10 23.36 6.61
N ILE A 253 8.12 22.92 7.36
CA ILE A 253 9.21 23.77 7.81
C ILE A 253 10.04 24.25 6.64
N MET A 254 10.50 23.35 5.76
CA MET A 254 11.37 23.68 4.65
C MET A 254 10.68 24.60 3.64
N PHE A 255 9.42 24.34 3.27
CA PHE A 255 8.66 25.19 2.37
C PHE A 255 8.36 26.57 2.97
N LYS A 256 8.14 26.65 4.28
CA LYS A 256 7.98 27.93 4.99
C LYS A 256 9.28 28.74 4.97
N ILE A 257 10.44 28.11 5.19
CA ILE A 257 11.76 28.77 5.17
C ILE A 257 12.06 29.40 3.81
N VAL A 258 11.76 28.68 2.72
CA VAL A 258 12.03 29.19 1.36
C VAL A 258 10.95 30.16 0.86
N GLY A 259 9.83 30.30 1.58
CA GLY A 259 8.73 31.19 1.21
C GLY A 259 7.86 30.63 0.09
N LEU A 260 7.73 29.30 -0.02
CA LEU A 260 6.87 28.70 -1.03
C LEU A 260 5.40 29.02 -0.73
N ARG A 261 4.70 29.59 -1.70
CA ARG A 261 3.26 29.87 -1.62
C ARG A 261 2.50 28.57 -1.42
N TYR A 262 1.60 28.52 -0.44
CA TYR A 262 0.87 27.30 -0.02
C TYR A 262 1.76 26.18 0.51
N GLY A 263 3.00 26.46 0.89
CA GLY A 263 3.98 25.45 1.34
C GLY A 263 3.47 24.59 2.48
N MET A 264 2.71 25.17 3.44
CA MET A 264 2.12 24.40 4.54
C MET A 264 1.10 23.36 4.06
N THR A 265 0.25 23.72 3.11
CA THR A 265 -0.73 22.82 2.50
C THR A 265 -0.05 21.69 1.76
N PHE A 266 0.96 22.03 0.96
CA PHE A 266 1.74 21.01 0.22
C PHE A 266 2.53 20.10 1.16
N GLY A 267 3.05 20.63 2.28
CA GLY A 267 3.74 19.84 3.28
C GLY A 267 2.82 18.82 3.97
N ILE A 268 1.62 19.24 4.38
CA ILE A 268 0.61 18.33 4.95
C ILE A 268 0.18 17.29 3.93
N MET A 269 -0.07 17.70 2.68
CA MET A 269 -0.43 16.80 1.59
C MET A 269 0.69 15.78 1.32
N ALA A 270 1.95 16.23 1.32
CA ALA A 270 3.09 15.35 1.12
C ALA A 270 3.18 14.28 2.22
N GLY A 271 3.01 14.66 3.48
CA GLY A 271 2.97 13.72 4.58
C GLY A 271 1.83 12.71 4.44
N PHE A 272 0.62 13.17 4.08
CA PHE A 272 -0.51 12.27 3.85
C PHE A 272 -0.24 11.28 2.71
N LEU A 273 0.27 11.75 1.58
CA LEU A 273 0.64 10.90 0.46
C LEU A 273 1.78 9.93 0.82
N ASN A 274 2.70 10.36 1.70
CA ASN A 274 3.82 9.53 2.16
C ASN A 274 3.40 8.36 3.07
N MET A 275 2.10 8.19 3.37
CA MET A 275 1.59 6.92 3.90
C MET A 275 1.86 5.74 2.94
N VAL A 276 2.13 6.03 1.67
CA VAL A 276 2.62 5.06 0.69
C VAL A 276 4.12 5.29 0.49
N PRO A 277 4.99 4.36 0.95
CA PRO A 277 6.43 4.52 0.85
C PRO A 277 6.90 4.79 -0.59
N TYR A 278 7.87 5.65 -0.76
CA TYR A 278 8.50 6.05 -2.03
C TYR A 278 7.57 6.76 -3.02
N LEU A 279 6.35 6.28 -3.20
CA LEU A 279 5.39 6.84 -4.16
C LEU A 279 4.81 8.16 -3.68
N GLY A 280 4.60 8.28 -2.37
CA GLY A 280 3.91 9.41 -1.76
C GLY A 280 4.64 10.73 -1.93
N SER A 281 5.91 10.78 -1.56
CA SER A 281 6.75 11.98 -1.72
C SER A 281 6.89 12.37 -3.18
N PHE A 282 7.00 11.39 -4.09
CA PHE A 282 7.11 11.66 -5.53
C PHE A 282 5.83 12.27 -6.09
N LEU A 283 4.67 11.75 -5.73
CA LEU A 283 3.38 12.30 -6.14
C LEU A 283 3.14 13.71 -5.57
N ALA A 284 3.57 13.93 -4.32
CA ALA A 284 3.46 15.23 -3.68
C ALA A 284 4.31 16.30 -4.37
N MET A 285 5.46 15.92 -4.94
CA MET A 285 6.35 16.85 -5.63
C MET A 285 5.75 17.43 -6.90
N VAL A 286 4.87 16.73 -7.59
CA VAL A 286 4.27 17.22 -8.85
C VAL A 286 3.65 18.61 -8.69
N PRO A 287 2.68 18.85 -7.81
CA PRO A 287 2.10 20.18 -7.62
C PRO A 287 3.08 21.18 -6.99
N VAL A 288 4.04 20.72 -6.19
CA VAL A 288 5.06 21.56 -5.58
C VAL A 288 6.04 22.10 -6.63
N VAL A 289 6.48 21.29 -7.57
CA VAL A 289 7.33 21.70 -8.71
C VAL A 289 6.60 22.71 -9.58
N ILE A 290 5.33 22.46 -9.91
CA ILE A 290 4.49 23.38 -10.68
C ILE A 290 4.44 24.75 -9.96
N MET A 291 4.21 24.73 -8.64
CA MET A 291 4.15 25.97 -7.86
C MET A 291 5.50 26.66 -7.75
N GLY A 292 6.60 25.89 -7.70
CA GLY A 292 7.97 26.44 -7.75
C GLY A 292 8.25 27.15 -9.06
N LEU A 293 7.88 26.54 -10.20
CA LEU A 293 7.98 27.15 -11.53
C LEU A 293 7.22 28.46 -11.62
N VAL A 294 5.99 28.47 -11.11
CA VAL A 294 5.12 29.65 -11.09
C VAL A 294 5.72 30.83 -10.31
N GLN A 295 6.45 30.55 -9.24
CA GLN A 295 7.12 31.58 -8.44
C GLN A 295 8.49 31.97 -8.97
N GLY A 296 8.95 31.34 -10.03
CA GLY A 296 10.17 31.65 -10.75
C GLY A 296 11.27 30.58 -10.59
N PRO A 297 12.28 30.63 -11.50
CA PRO A 297 13.34 29.60 -11.56
C PRO A 297 14.11 29.41 -10.25
N ALA A 298 14.36 30.51 -9.53
CA ALA A 298 15.04 30.45 -8.22
C ALA A 298 14.23 29.65 -7.19
N MET A 299 12.89 29.76 -7.21
CA MET A 299 12.03 28.99 -6.31
C MET A 299 12.00 27.51 -6.73
N LEU A 300 11.95 27.23 -8.02
CA LEU A 300 12.03 25.86 -8.55
C LEU A 300 13.31 25.15 -8.06
N ILE A 301 14.46 25.80 -8.19
CA ILE A 301 15.73 25.26 -7.72
C ILE A 301 15.68 24.98 -6.21
N LYS A 302 15.15 25.91 -5.40
CA LYS A 302 14.98 25.70 -3.96
C LYS A 302 14.10 24.49 -3.65
N VAL A 303 12.99 24.34 -4.35
CA VAL A 303 12.06 23.22 -4.19
C VAL A 303 12.72 21.88 -4.54
N LEU A 304 13.49 21.83 -5.63
CA LEU A 304 14.23 20.62 -6.02
C LEU A 304 15.30 20.25 -4.99
N ILE A 305 16.01 21.25 -4.45
CA ILE A 305 16.99 21.06 -3.37
C ILE A 305 16.29 20.51 -2.13
N ILE A 306 15.14 21.08 -1.73
CA ILE A 306 14.36 20.61 -0.59
C ILE A 306 13.98 19.15 -0.78
N PHE A 307 13.52 18.76 -1.97
CA PHE A 307 13.17 17.38 -2.26
C PHE A 307 14.36 16.42 -2.10
N VAL A 308 15.53 16.79 -2.63
CA VAL A 308 16.74 15.97 -2.48
C VAL A 308 17.16 15.85 -1.00
N ILE A 309 17.09 16.95 -0.26
CA ILE A 309 17.41 16.95 1.19
C ILE A 309 16.43 16.06 1.94
N GLU A 310 15.13 16.25 1.70
CA GLU A 310 14.08 15.48 2.36
C GLU A 310 14.20 13.98 2.05
N GLN A 311 14.32 13.59 0.79
CA GLN A 311 14.51 12.19 0.39
C GLN A 311 15.76 11.56 1.03
N THR A 312 16.83 12.36 1.16
CA THR A 312 18.06 11.90 1.81
C THR A 312 17.84 11.69 3.31
N ILE A 313 17.17 12.62 3.98
CA ILE A 313 16.87 12.51 5.41
C ILE A 313 15.87 11.39 5.67
N GLU A 314 14.78 11.32 4.89
CA GLU A 314 13.80 10.25 5.01
C GLU A 314 14.44 8.87 4.82
N GLY A 315 15.16 8.67 3.71
CA GLY A 315 15.70 7.36 3.36
C GLY A 315 16.85 6.89 4.25
N ARG A 316 17.72 7.83 4.71
CA ARG A 316 18.92 7.46 5.49
C ARG A 316 18.72 7.52 7.01
N PHE A 317 17.80 8.34 7.50
CA PHE A 317 17.61 8.55 8.93
C PHE A 317 16.20 8.20 9.41
N VAL A 318 15.16 8.81 8.83
CA VAL A 318 13.79 8.66 9.35
C VAL A 318 13.29 7.24 9.20
N SER A 319 13.36 6.69 8.00
CA SER A 319 12.85 5.33 7.72
C SER A 319 13.60 4.25 8.51
N PRO A 320 14.95 4.23 8.59
CA PRO A 320 15.66 3.27 9.43
C PRO A 320 15.41 3.44 10.94
N LEU A 321 15.30 4.67 11.43
CA LEU A 321 15.03 4.92 12.85
C LEU A 321 13.63 4.49 13.27
N VAL A 322 12.64 4.72 12.40
CA VAL A 322 11.22 4.49 12.72
C VAL A 322 10.80 3.06 12.39
N LEU A 323 11.12 2.59 11.20
CA LEU A 323 10.73 1.25 10.73
C LEU A 323 11.72 0.16 11.20
N GLY A 324 13.00 0.52 11.37
CA GLY A 324 14.07 -0.40 11.83
C GLY A 324 14.12 -1.69 10.99
N ASN A 325 14.42 -2.79 11.67
CA ASN A 325 14.44 -4.13 11.05
C ASN A 325 13.05 -4.80 10.98
N LYS A 326 11.96 -4.08 11.30
CA LYS A 326 10.61 -4.66 11.38
C LYS A 326 10.06 -5.10 10.02
N LEU A 327 10.53 -4.48 8.95
CA LEU A 327 10.23 -4.88 7.58
C LEU A 327 11.52 -5.27 6.87
N SER A 328 11.96 -6.51 7.01
CA SER A 328 13.06 -7.06 6.22
C SER A 328 12.59 -7.37 4.77
N ILE A 329 12.13 -6.34 4.06
CA ILE A 329 11.67 -6.42 2.67
C ILE A 329 12.58 -5.54 1.83
N HIS A 330 13.16 -6.12 0.79
CA HIS A 330 14.04 -5.37 -0.12
C HIS A 330 13.25 -4.28 -0.87
N PRO A 331 13.79 -3.06 -1.08
CA PRO A 331 13.08 -1.97 -1.75
C PRO A 331 12.49 -2.34 -3.11
N ILE A 332 13.19 -3.13 -3.90
CA ILE A 332 12.71 -3.62 -5.20
C ILE A 332 11.42 -4.45 -5.02
N THR A 333 11.37 -5.29 -4.00
CA THR A 333 10.17 -6.08 -3.69
C THR A 333 8.99 -5.19 -3.33
N ILE A 334 9.23 -4.12 -2.56
CA ILE A 334 8.21 -3.11 -2.23
C ILE A 334 7.65 -2.49 -3.50
N MET A 335 8.52 -2.07 -4.45
CA MET A 335 8.09 -1.50 -5.73
C MET A 335 7.23 -2.50 -6.53
N PHE A 336 7.63 -3.76 -6.64
CA PHE A 336 6.83 -4.78 -7.32
C PHE A 336 5.47 -5.01 -6.64
N ILE A 337 5.44 -5.04 -5.31
CA ILE A 337 4.20 -5.18 -4.55
C ILE A 337 3.27 -3.99 -4.85
N LEU A 338 3.78 -2.76 -4.78
CA LEU A 338 2.98 -1.56 -5.02
C LEU A 338 2.46 -1.49 -6.45
N LEU A 339 3.29 -1.81 -7.45
CA LEU A 339 2.87 -1.84 -8.85
C LEU A 339 1.82 -2.93 -9.11
N THR A 340 2.04 -4.14 -8.63
CA THR A 340 1.12 -5.26 -8.84
C THR A 340 -0.19 -5.05 -8.09
N ALA A 341 -0.12 -4.73 -6.80
CA ALA A 341 -1.32 -4.50 -5.99
C ALA A 341 -2.07 -3.24 -6.46
N GLY A 342 -1.34 -2.20 -6.87
CA GLY A 342 -1.92 -0.98 -7.42
C GLY A 342 -2.66 -1.22 -8.75
N SER A 343 -2.11 -2.03 -9.64
CA SER A 343 -2.77 -2.38 -10.90
C SER A 343 -4.02 -3.24 -10.71
N LEU A 344 -4.03 -4.13 -9.71
CA LEU A 344 -5.15 -5.04 -9.44
C LEU A 344 -6.28 -4.38 -8.62
N TYR A 345 -5.92 -3.57 -7.62
CA TYR A 345 -6.86 -3.06 -6.61
C TYR A 345 -6.82 -1.53 -6.46
N GLY A 346 -6.12 -0.83 -7.35
CA GLY A 346 -6.01 0.64 -7.32
C GLY A 346 -5.37 1.15 -6.03
N VAL A 347 -5.88 2.26 -5.52
CA VAL A 347 -5.37 2.93 -4.31
C VAL A 347 -5.35 2.01 -3.09
N TRP A 348 -6.36 1.16 -2.93
CA TRP A 348 -6.42 0.19 -1.83
C TRP A 348 -5.32 -0.86 -1.94
N GLY A 349 -5.00 -1.32 -3.15
CA GLY A 349 -3.87 -2.22 -3.38
C GLY A 349 -2.54 -1.60 -2.99
N VAL A 350 -2.34 -0.33 -3.32
CA VAL A 350 -1.12 0.40 -2.95
C VAL A 350 -1.00 0.57 -1.42
N LEU A 351 -2.07 0.94 -0.73
CA LEU A 351 -2.06 1.12 0.73
C LEU A 351 -1.89 -0.20 1.49
N LEU A 352 -2.50 -1.29 1.00
CA LEU A 352 -2.58 -2.57 1.71
C LEU A 352 -1.56 -3.59 1.21
N GLY A 353 -0.94 -3.37 0.07
CA GLY A 353 -0.04 -4.34 -0.55
C GLY A 353 1.11 -4.78 0.35
N ILE A 354 1.77 -3.84 1.01
CA ILE A 354 2.88 -4.15 1.92
C ILE A 354 2.40 -4.91 3.17
N PRO A 355 1.35 -4.48 3.90
CA PRO A 355 0.78 -5.25 5.01
C PRO A 355 0.37 -6.67 4.63
N ILE A 356 -0.32 -6.82 3.50
CA ILE A 356 -0.75 -8.14 3.01
C ILE A 356 0.47 -9.00 2.69
N TYR A 357 1.45 -8.47 1.97
CA TYR A 357 2.69 -9.20 1.66
C TYR A 357 3.44 -9.62 2.93
N ALA A 358 3.57 -8.73 3.90
CA ALA A 358 4.23 -9.03 5.18
C ALA A 358 3.52 -10.18 5.91
N SER A 359 2.19 -10.18 5.92
CA SER A 359 1.39 -11.25 6.51
C SER A 359 1.56 -12.58 5.76
N VAL A 360 1.50 -12.55 4.43
CA VAL A 360 1.70 -13.74 3.59
C VAL A 360 3.12 -14.28 3.76
N LYS A 361 4.14 -13.42 3.83
CA LYS A 361 5.53 -13.83 4.07
C LYS A 361 5.69 -14.60 5.38
N VAL A 362 5.05 -14.16 6.46
CA VAL A 362 5.06 -14.89 7.76
C VAL A 362 4.41 -16.26 7.60
N ILE A 363 3.22 -16.32 6.99
CA ILE A 363 2.50 -17.57 6.78
C ILE A 363 3.33 -18.56 5.95
N VAL A 364 3.89 -18.10 4.82
CA VAL A 364 4.71 -18.93 3.93
C VAL A 364 5.96 -19.42 4.66
N LYS A 365 6.60 -18.56 5.43
CA LYS A 365 7.76 -18.93 6.24
C LYS A 365 7.41 -20.03 7.25
N ASP A 366 6.34 -19.86 8.03
CA ASP A 366 5.93 -20.84 9.04
C ASP A 366 5.52 -22.19 8.41
N ILE A 367 4.84 -22.15 7.27
CA ILE A 367 4.50 -23.37 6.50
C ILE A 367 5.77 -24.04 5.99
N PHE A 368 6.73 -23.27 5.48
CA PHE A 368 8.00 -23.81 4.99
C PHE A 368 8.84 -24.40 6.12
N ASP A 369 8.92 -23.74 7.25
CA ASP A 369 9.63 -24.23 8.44
C ASP A 369 8.98 -25.53 8.97
N TRP A 370 7.66 -25.60 8.97
CA TRP A 370 6.94 -26.83 9.28
C TRP A 370 7.23 -27.94 8.27
N TYR A 371 7.17 -27.64 6.96
CA TYR A 371 7.49 -28.59 5.90
C TYR A 371 8.93 -29.10 6.05
N ARG A 372 9.88 -28.21 6.31
CA ARG A 372 11.29 -28.57 6.56
C ARG A 372 11.44 -29.52 7.76
N SER A 373 10.67 -29.30 8.82
CA SER A 373 10.72 -30.14 10.02
C SER A 373 10.10 -31.53 9.82
N VAL A 374 9.17 -31.68 8.88
CA VAL A 374 8.44 -32.94 8.63
C VAL A 374 9.02 -33.71 7.43
N SER A 375 9.58 -33.00 6.42
CA SER A 375 10.17 -33.60 5.27
C SER A 375 11.62 -33.97 5.55
N ASN A 376 11.98 -35.27 5.44
CA ASN A 376 13.37 -35.72 5.55
C ASN A 376 14.27 -35.25 4.39
N LEU A 377 13.81 -34.27 3.57
CA LEU A 377 14.56 -33.72 2.44
C LEU A 377 15.62 -32.71 2.86
N TYR A 378 15.44 -32.07 4.01
CA TYR A 378 16.39 -31.11 4.59
C TYR A 378 17.05 -31.79 5.80
N GLN A 379 18.09 -32.59 5.53
CA GLN A 379 18.97 -33.07 6.60
C GLN A 379 19.84 -31.90 7.05
N ASP A 380 20.03 -31.80 8.37
CA ASP A 380 20.83 -30.75 8.98
C ASP A 380 22.21 -30.65 8.30
N ASP A 381 22.52 -29.44 7.89
CA ASP A 381 23.79 -28.92 7.41
C ASP A 381 24.82 -29.97 6.97
N ILE A 382 24.79 -30.33 5.69
CA ILE A 382 25.94 -31.00 5.08
C ILE A 382 27.10 -30.03 5.19
N GLU A 383 28.09 -30.34 6.03
CA GLU A 383 29.41 -29.72 6.01
C GLU A 383 30.01 -29.93 4.62
N ILE A 384 29.70 -29.01 3.69
CA ILE A 384 30.38 -28.97 2.40
C ILE A 384 31.77 -28.39 2.66
N LYS A 385 32.73 -29.28 2.90
CA LYS A 385 34.17 -28.99 2.97
C LYS A 385 34.59 -27.86 3.94
N GLY A 386 34.20 -27.95 5.22
CA GLY A 386 34.80 -27.11 6.26
C GLY A 386 34.47 -25.61 6.22
N GLN A 387 33.52 -25.16 5.42
CA GLN A 387 32.99 -23.80 5.42
C GLN A 387 31.52 -23.82 5.90
N LYS A 388 31.30 -23.30 7.11
CA LYS A 388 29.97 -22.94 7.60
C LYS A 388 29.44 -21.78 6.74
N TYR A 389 28.48 -22.05 5.90
CA TYR A 389 27.66 -20.99 5.29
C TYR A 389 26.56 -20.59 6.28
N ASP A 390 26.83 -19.54 7.06
CA ASP A 390 25.79 -18.84 7.82
C ASP A 390 24.89 -18.10 6.80
N VAL A 391 23.78 -18.71 6.47
CA VAL A 391 22.69 -18.01 5.74
C VAL A 391 21.93 -17.19 6.79
N LYS A 392 22.40 -15.95 6.96
CA LYS A 392 21.67 -14.92 7.71
C LYS A 392 20.41 -14.48 6.99
#